data_3ed4030ade9bb21138143def9446b3cb
#
_entry.id   3ed4030ade9bb21138143def9446b3cb
#
_cell.length_a   1.000
_cell.length_b   1.000
_cell.length_c   1.000
_cell.angle_alpha   90.00
_cell.angle_beta   90.00
_cell.angle_gamma   90.00
#
_symmetry.space_group_name_H-M   'P 1'
#
loop_
_entity.id
_entity.type
_entity.pdbx_description
1 polymer ?
#
loop_
_entity_poly.entity_id
_entity_poly.type
_entity_poly.pdbx_seq_one_letter_code
_entity_poly.pdbx_strand_id
1 'polypeptide(L)'
;MEETQKQKLDPRIKNVWRVSDTIALTLIFLCVFAVGGIALLVDESTSWWAGPYCLISFVCFVALLILFWVVITPLRYIRWSYALSKEFLDIMRGIIVRKHTVVPFIRVQNTDTRQGPLLRMMGLASVTISTAAGSMEIPGLPA
;
A
#
# COMPACT_ATOMS: atom_id res chain seq x y z
N MET A 1 6.70 -29.62 18.75
CA MET A 1 6.01 -28.61 17.91
C MET A 1 6.50 -27.24 18.37
N GLU A 2 7.50 -26.65 17.70
CA GLU A 2 7.90 -25.28 17.99
C GLU A 2 6.77 -24.36 17.51
N GLU A 3 6.21 -23.60 18.43
CA GLU A 3 5.21 -22.58 18.11
C GLU A 3 5.84 -21.57 17.16
N THR A 4 5.45 -21.63 15.92
CA THR A 4 5.83 -20.63 14.91
C THR A 4 5.18 -19.32 15.32
N GLN A 5 5.93 -18.45 15.98
CA GLN A 5 5.40 -17.15 16.43
C GLN A 5 5.06 -16.29 15.21
N LYS A 6 3.77 -16.13 14.98
CA LYS A 6 3.28 -15.19 13.96
C LYS A 6 3.59 -13.75 14.40
N GLN A 7 4.47 -13.10 13.67
CA GLN A 7 4.82 -11.71 13.89
C GLN A 7 3.97 -10.82 12.95
N LYS A 8 3.55 -9.69 13.48
CA LYS A 8 2.92 -8.63 12.69
C LYS A 8 3.99 -7.65 12.23
N LEU A 9 3.71 -6.96 11.14
CA LEU A 9 4.54 -5.85 10.67
C LEU A 9 4.66 -4.75 11.74
N ASP A 10 5.73 -3.95 11.66
CA ASP A 10 5.87 -2.77 12.50
C ASP A 10 4.66 -1.82 12.32
N PRO A 11 4.03 -1.33 13.40
CA PRO A 11 2.88 -0.43 13.31
C PRO A 11 3.12 0.84 12.48
N ARG A 12 4.37 1.30 12.39
CA ARG A 12 4.78 2.49 11.62
C ARG A 12 4.52 2.35 10.12
N ILE A 13 4.46 1.12 9.60
CA ILE A 13 4.18 0.88 8.18
C ILE A 13 2.80 1.42 7.76
N LYS A 14 1.83 1.51 8.68
CA LYS A 14 0.52 2.12 8.40
C LYS A 14 0.66 3.57 7.96
N ASN A 15 1.55 4.32 8.60
CA ASN A 15 1.79 5.72 8.25
C ASN A 15 2.46 5.85 6.89
N VAL A 16 3.40 4.96 6.56
CA VAL A 16 4.01 4.91 5.22
C VAL A 16 2.94 4.67 4.16
N TRP A 17 2.07 3.69 4.36
CA TRP A 17 0.98 3.41 3.43
C TRP A 17 -0.01 4.57 3.30
N ARG A 18 -0.41 5.19 4.43
CA ARG A 18 -1.29 6.37 4.41
C ARG A 18 -0.69 7.52 3.61
N VAL A 19 0.58 7.84 3.83
CA VAL A 19 1.27 8.92 3.09
C VAL A 19 1.37 8.56 1.61
N SER A 20 1.76 7.34 1.27
CA SER A 20 1.84 6.87 -0.12
C SER A 20 0.49 6.92 -0.83
N ASP A 21 -0.56 6.40 -0.19
CA ASP A 21 -1.93 6.40 -0.75
C ASP A 21 -2.47 7.83 -0.90
N THR A 22 -2.18 8.72 0.07
CA THR A 22 -2.57 10.15 -0.01
C THR A 22 -1.88 10.83 -1.20
N ILE A 23 -0.58 10.61 -1.39
CA ILE A 23 0.15 11.18 -2.54
C ILE A 23 -0.45 10.67 -3.85
N ALA A 24 -0.67 9.35 -3.96
CA ALA A 24 -1.24 8.76 -5.17
C ALA A 24 -2.64 9.29 -5.48
N LEU A 25 -3.53 9.34 -4.47
CA LEU A 25 -4.89 9.88 -4.63
C LEU A 25 -4.89 11.36 -4.98
N THR A 26 -3.98 12.16 -4.39
CA THR A 26 -3.86 13.59 -4.70
C THR A 26 -3.41 13.81 -6.14
N LEU A 27 -2.44 13.03 -6.62
CA LEU A 27 -2.01 13.12 -8.02
C LEU A 27 -3.13 12.74 -9.00
N ILE A 28 -3.85 11.65 -8.72
CA ILE A 28 -5.00 11.24 -9.53
C ILE A 28 -6.08 12.33 -9.52
N PHE A 29 -6.39 12.88 -8.35
CA PHE A 29 -7.37 13.96 -8.21
C PHE A 29 -6.97 15.20 -9.03
N LEU A 30 -5.70 15.63 -8.94
CA LEU A 30 -5.21 16.76 -9.72
C LEU A 30 -5.33 16.52 -11.23
N CYS A 31 -4.99 15.32 -11.70
CA CYS A 31 -5.14 14.98 -13.11
C CYS A 31 -6.62 15.02 -13.55
N VAL A 32 -7.51 14.39 -12.82
CA VAL A 32 -8.95 14.37 -13.15
C VAL A 32 -9.54 15.76 -13.07
N PHE A 33 -9.18 16.53 -12.04
CA PHE A 33 -9.65 17.91 -11.86
C PHE A 33 -9.18 18.84 -12.97
N ALA A 34 -7.90 18.72 -13.39
CA ALA A 34 -7.35 19.52 -14.47
C ALA A 34 -8.02 19.20 -15.81
N VAL A 35 -8.17 17.92 -16.16
CA VAL A 35 -8.80 17.50 -17.42
C VAL A 35 -10.26 17.96 -17.49
N GLY A 36 -11.03 17.73 -16.42
CA GLY A 36 -12.42 18.14 -16.37
C GLY A 36 -12.58 19.67 -16.32
N GLY A 37 -11.71 20.37 -15.61
CA GLY A 37 -11.69 21.83 -15.57
C GLY A 37 -11.39 22.46 -16.93
N ILE A 38 -10.40 21.91 -17.65
CA ILE A 38 -10.09 22.37 -19.02
C ILE A 38 -11.28 22.13 -19.95
N ALA A 39 -11.92 20.97 -19.89
CA ALA A 39 -13.08 20.65 -20.71
C ALA A 39 -14.23 21.65 -20.50
N LEU A 40 -14.48 22.05 -19.24
CA LEU A 40 -15.51 23.07 -18.92
C LEU A 40 -15.14 24.48 -19.36
N LEU A 41 -13.86 24.80 -19.47
CA LEU A 41 -13.40 26.12 -19.96
C LEU A 41 -13.44 26.23 -21.48
N VAL A 42 -13.28 25.11 -22.19
CA VAL A 42 -13.30 25.07 -23.66
C VAL A 42 -14.73 25.17 -24.21
N ASP A 43 -15.70 24.62 -23.50
CA ASP A 43 -17.11 24.65 -23.93
C ASP A 43 -17.94 25.58 -23.04
N GLU A 44 -18.20 26.82 -23.56
CA GLU A 44 -18.98 27.82 -22.86
C GLU A 44 -20.41 27.36 -22.54
N SER A 45 -20.97 26.46 -23.35
CA SER A 45 -22.33 25.93 -23.16
C SER A 45 -22.46 25.07 -21.88
N THR A 46 -21.36 24.53 -21.40
CA THR A 46 -21.31 23.67 -20.20
C THR A 46 -20.76 24.36 -18.97
N SER A 47 -20.40 25.62 -19.06
CA SER A 47 -19.78 26.39 -17.96
C SER A 47 -20.59 26.40 -16.64
N TRP A 48 -21.93 26.29 -16.72
CA TRP A 48 -22.80 26.19 -15.56
C TRP A 48 -22.59 24.92 -14.70
N TRP A 49 -21.98 23.88 -15.27
CA TRP A 49 -21.59 22.68 -14.56
C TRP A 49 -20.30 22.83 -13.74
N ALA A 50 -19.56 23.92 -13.89
CA ALA A 50 -18.28 24.11 -13.22
C ALA A 50 -18.38 24.03 -11.68
N GLY A 51 -19.41 24.68 -11.11
CA GLY A 51 -19.67 24.64 -9.66
C GLY A 51 -19.98 23.23 -9.14
N PRO A 52 -21.02 22.55 -9.68
CA PRO A 52 -21.31 21.17 -9.33
C PRO A 52 -20.13 20.21 -9.54
N TYR A 53 -19.39 20.33 -10.63
CA TYR A 53 -18.21 19.52 -10.90
C TYR A 53 -17.14 19.64 -9.82
N CYS A 54 -16.78 20.88 -9.44
CA CYS A 54 -15.81 21.13 -8.38
C CYS A 54 -16.25 20.51 -7.04
N LEU A 55 -17.52 20.68 -6.70
CA LEU A 55 -18.08 20.18 -5.44
C LEU A 55 -18.10 18.65 -5.42
N ILE A 56 -18.60 18.02 -6.47
CA ILE A 56 -18.67 16.54 -6.57
C ILE A 56 -17.27 15.93 -6.56
N SER A 57 -16.33 16.47 -7.35
CA SER A 57 -14.97 15.96 -7.40
C SER A 57 -14.26 16.10 -6.05
N PHE A 58 -14.47 17.20 -5.33
CA PHE A 58 -13.92 17.38 -4.00
C PHE A 58 -14.53 16.41 -2.97
N VAL A 59 -15.84 16.22 -2.98
CA VAL A 59 -16.53 15.28 -2.09
C VAL A 59 -16.05 13.84 -2.36
N CYS A 60 -15.95 13.43 -3.61
CA CYS A 60 -15.40 12.13 -3.99
C CYS A 60 -13.96 11.93 -3.51
N PHE A 61 -13.11 12.95 -3.64
CA PHE A 61 -11.73 12.90 -3.17
C PHE A 61 -11.65 12.70 -1.67
N VAL A 62 -12.40 13.48 -0.89
CA VAL A 62 -12.44 13.36 0.58
C VAL A 62 -12.98 11.99 1.01
N ALA A 63 -14.05 11.53 0.35
CA ALA A 63 -14.63 10.20 0.63
C ALA A 63 -13.61 9.07 0.38
N LEU A 64 -12.85 9.13 -0.72
CA LEU A 64 -11.79 8.17 -1.02
C LEU A 64 -10.65 8.23 0.00
N LEU A 65 -10.21 9.41 0.42
CA LEU A 65 -9.20 9.55 1.47
C LEU A 65 -9.65 8.89 2.77
N ILE A 66 -10.87 9.15 3.21
CA ILE A 66 -11.42 8.55 4.43
C ILE A 66 -11.49 7.03 4.30
N LEU A 67 -11.96 6.52 3.16
CA LEU A 67 -12.05 5.10 2.89
C LEU A 67 -10.67 4.42 2.98
N PHE A 68 -9.65 4.99 2.36
CA PHE A 68 -8.29 4.43 2.41
C PHE A 68 -7.70 4.49 3.81
N TRP A 69 -7.86 5.59 4.53
CA TRP A 69 -7.27 5.78 5.85
C TRP A 69 -7.94 4.94 6.94
N VAL A 70 -9.28 4.84 6.90
CA VAL A 70 -10.07 4.21 7.98
C VAL A 70 -10.31 2.73 7.70
N VAL A 71 -10.48 2.35 6.44
CA VAL A 71 -10.87 0.98 6.09
C VAL A 71 -9.69 0.20 5.49
N ILE A 72 -9.13 0.69 4.38
CA ILE A 72 -8.17 -0.10 3.61
C ILE A 72 -6.84 -0.27 4.34
N THR A 73 -6.27 0.79 4.89
CA THR A 73 -4.98 0.72 5.58
C THR A 73 -5.01 -0.19 6.82
N PRO A 74 -5.97 -0.08 7.74
CA PRO A 74 -6.01 -0.99 8.88
C PRO A 74 -6.33 -2.43 8.48
N LEU A 75 -7.21 -2.66 7.49
CA LEU A 75 -7.49 -3.99 6.98
C LEU A 75 -6.24 -4.63 6.37
N ARG A 76 -5.49 -3.88 5.58
CA ARG A 76 -4.22 -4.32 4.99
C ARG A 76 -3.23 -4.72 6.08
N TYR A 77 -3.09 -3.92 7.13
CA TYR A 77 -2.20 -4.20 8.25
C TYR A 77 -2.61 -5.45 9.04
N ILE A 78 -3.90 -5.59 9.40
CA ILE A 78 -4.40 -6.73 10.19
C ILE A 78 -4.25 -8.05 9.42
N ARG A 79 -4.40 -8.01 8.09
CA ARG A 79 -4.34 -9.16 7.20
C ARG A 79 -2.92 -9.57 6.79
N TRP A 80 -1.93 -8.77 7.15
CA TRP A 80 -0.53 -9.06 6.90
C TRP A 80 0.11 -9.69 8.14
N SER A 81 0.67 -10.87 7.98
CA SER A 81 1.45 -11.54 9.03
C SER A 81 2.54 -12.39 8.40
N TYR A 82 3.65 -12.50 9.08
CA TYR A 82 4.73 -13.41 8.71
C TYR A 82 5.16 -14.21 9.94
N ALA A 83 5.67 -15.39 9.69
CA ALA A 83 6.20 -16.25 10.73
C ALA A 83 7.54 -16.80 10.29
N LEU A 84 8.54 -16.57 11.13
CA LEU A 84 9.89 -17.09 10.96
C LEU A 84 10.04 -18.37 11.75
N SER A 85 10.32 -19.46 11.06
CA SER A 85 10.78 -20.72 11.64
C SER A 85 12.26 -20.91 11.34
N LYS A 86 12.90 -21.92 11.91
CA LYS A 86 14.32 -22.23 11.63
C LYS A 86 14.55 -22.71 10.19
N GLU A 87 13.54 -23.30 9.56
CA GLU A 87 13.68 -23.94 8.25
C GLU A 87 12.87 -23.25 7.13
N PHE A 88 11.87 -22.46 7.47
CA PHE A 88 10.99 -21.82 6.49
C PHE A 88 10.48 -20.47 6.97
N LEU A 89 10.14 -19.64 6.00
CA LEU A 89 9.43 -18.38 6.16
C LEU A 89 8.00 -18.58 5.67
N ASP A 90 7.04 -18.28 6.54
CA ASP A 90 5.62 -18.32 6.24
C ASP A 90 5.07 -16.90 6.12
N ILE A 91 4.49 -16.57 4.96
CA ILE A 91 3.94 -15.25 4.67
C ILE A 91 2.45 -15.39 4.36
N MET A 92 1.64 -14.70 5.15
CA MET A 92 0.20 -14.55 4.90
C MET A 92 -0.10 -13.10 4.51
N ARG A 93 -0.70 -12.91 3.35
CA ARG A 93 -1.12 -11.58 2.87
C ARG A 93 -2.41 -11.64 2.09
N GLY A 94 -3.13 -10.52 2.02
CA GLY A 94 -4.30 -10.31 1.16
C GLY A 94 -5.54 -9.89 1.93
N ILE A 95 -6.29 -8.94 1.35
CA ILE A 95 -7.53 -8.39 1.91
C ILE A 95 -8.72 -9.26 1.48
N ILE A 96 -8.89 -9.44 0.18
CA ILE A 96 -10.00 -10.20 -0.42
C ILE A 96 -9.54 -11.64 -0.69
N VAL A 97 -8.44 -11.81 -1.41
CA VAL A 97 -7.84 -13.11 -1.69
C VAL A 97 -6.68 -13.34 -0.73
N ARG A 98 -6.80 -14.34 0.13
CA ARG A 98 -5.72 -14.73 1.05
C ARG A 98 -4.67 -15.53 0.29
N LYS A 99 -3.45 -15.02 0.24
CA LYS A 99 -2.30 -15.75 -0.29
C LYS A 99 -1.42 -16.21 0.88
N HIS A 100 -1.30 -17.50 1.00
CA HIS A 100 -0.39 -18.15 1.95
C HIS A 100 0.81 -18.68 1.17
N THR A 101 1.99 -18.29 1.55
CA THR A 101 3.21 -18.69 0.85
C THR A 101 4.25 -19.12 1.87
N VAL A 102 4.71 -20.36 1.75
CA VAL A 102 5.75 -20.95 2.58
C VAL A 102 7.02 -21.05 1.74
N VAL A 103 8.10 -20.46 2.23
CA VAL A 103 9.41 -20.45 1.57
C VAL A 103 10.43 -21.16 2.43
N PRO A 104 10.88 -22.36 2.05
CA PRO A 104 12.01 -23.02 2.72
C PRO A 104 13.29 -22.22 2.49
N PHE A 105 14.08 -21.99 3.53
CA PHE A 105 15.32 -21.20 3.43
C PHE A 105 16.34 -21.82 2.46
N ILE A 106 16.35 -23.14 2.31
CA ILE A 106 17.22 -23.84 1.35
C ILE A 106 16.97 -23.44 -0.12
N ARG A 107 15.80 -22.86 -0.43
CA ARG A 107 15.43 -22.41 -1.77
C ARG A 107 15.63 -20.91 -2.00
N VAL A 108 16.07 -20.18 -0.98
CA VAL A 108 16.37 -18.75 -1.08
C VAL A 108 17.68 -18.59 -1.87
N GLN A 109 17.61 -17.84 -2.96
CA GLN A 109 18.76 -17.58 -3.83
C GLN A 109 19.39 -16.22 -3.54
N ASN A 110 18.55 -15.22 -3.27
CA ASN A 110 19.01 -13.87 -3.00
C ASN A 110 18.08 -13.17 -2.02
N THR A 111 18.63 -12.24 -1.26
CA THR A 111 17.88 -11.39 -0.32
C THR A 111 18.32 -9.96 -0.50
N ASP A 112 17.39 -9.10 -0.94
CA ASP A 112 17.63 -7.68 -1.17
C ASP A 112 16.88 -6.84 -0.14
N THR A 113 17.57 -5.86 0.43
CA THR A 113 16.96 -4.88 1.32
C THR A 113 16.76 -3.58 0.55
N ARG A 114 15.53 -3.06 0.55
CA ARG A 114 15.20 -1.79 -0.08
C ARG A 114 14.64 -0.82 0.94
N GLN A 115 15.10 0.43 0.86
CA GLN A 115 14.66 1.50 1.74
C GLN A 115 14.35 2.74 0.91
N GLY A 116 13.08 2.89 0.53
CA GLY A 116 12.59 4.09 -0.13
C GLY A 116 12.57 5.32 0.81
N PRO A 117 12.37 6.54 0.28
CA PRO A 117 12.43 7.77 1.09
C PRO A 117 11.43 7.78 2.24
N LEU A 118 10.20 7.31 2.03
CA LEU A 118 9.17 7.23 3.07
C LEU A 118 9.52 6.19 4.16
N LEU A 119 10.05 5.04 3.76
CA LEU A 119 10.49 3.99 4.69
C LEU A 119 11.67 4.49 5.52
N ARG A 120 12.61 5.21 4.88
CA ARG A 120 13.79 5.79 5.54
C ARG A 120 13.40 6.80 6.60
N MET A 121 12.44 7.68 6.32
CA MET A 121 11.94 8.66 7.30
C MET A 121 11.32 8.01 8.53
N MET A 122 10.76 6.82 8.40
CA MET A 122 10.13 6.06 9.49
C MET A 122 11.07 5.03 10.13
N GLY A 123 12.34 4.93 9.68
CA GLY A 123 13.30 3.93 10.16
C GLY A 123 12.91 2.50 9.81
N LEU A 124 12.27 2.32 8.66
CA LEU A 124 11.80 1.02 8.17
C LEU A 124 12.52 0.65 6.86
N ALA A 125 12.57 -0.65 6.59
CA ALA A 125 13.04 -1.20 5.33
C ALA A 125 12.10 -2.30 4.82
N SER A 126 12.10 -2.58 3.54
CA SER A 126 11.49 -3.78 2.98
C SER A 126 12.54 -4.78 2.57
N VAL A 127 12.29 -6.05 2.81
CA VAL A 127 13.18 -7.15 2.44
C VAL A 127 12.50 -7.97 1.36
N THR A 128 13.18 -8.10 0.23
CA THR A 128 12.74 -8.95 -0.89
C THR A 128 13.54 -10.24 -0.88
N ILE A 129 12.84 -11.35 -0.84
CA ILE A 129 13.42 -12.70 -0.88
C ILE A 129 13.12 -13.29 -2.25
N SER A 130 14.17 -13.66 -2.98
CA SER A 130 14.08 -14.24 -4.32
C SER A 130 14.36 -15.72 -4.27
N THR A 131 13.51 -16.50 -4.97
CA THR A 131 13.62 -17.93 -5.14
C THR A 131 13.45 -18.30 -6.61
N ALA A 132 13.72 -19.54 -6.97
CA ALA A 132 13.47 -20.03 -8.34
C ALA A 132 11.98 -19.96 -8.76
N ALA A 133 11.05 -19.90 -7.79
CA ALA A 133 9.61 -19.81 -8.03
C ALA A 133 9.08 -18.36 -8.06
N GLY A 134 9.93 -17.36 -7.81
CA GLY A 134 9.57 -15.93 -7.79
C GLY A 134 10.15 -15.19 -6.60
N SER A 135 9.87 -13.90 -6.54
CA SER A 135 10.30 -13.01 -5.45
C SER A 135 9.13 -12.60 -4.55
N MET A 136 9.43 -12.43 -3.28
CA MET A 136 8.47 -12.00 -2.25
C MET A 136 9.05 -10.86 -1.45
N GLU A 137 8.21 -9.87 -1.17
CA GLU A 137 8.57 -8.69 -0.40
C GLU A 137 7.86 -8.70 0.95
N ILE A 138 8.63 -8.46 2.02
CA ILE A 138 8.14 -8.20 3.37
C ILE A 138 8.36 -6.72 3.64
N PRO A 139 7.32 -5.88 3.63
CA PRO A 139 7.46 -4.45 3.88
C PRO A 139 7.51 -4.15 5.37
N GLY A 140 8.16 -3.04 5.74
CA GLY A 140 8.05 -2.47 7.08
C GLY A 140 8.73 -3.24 8.18
N LEU A 141 9.90 -3.78 7.92
CA LEU A 141 10.81 -4.29 8.94
C LEU A 141 11.62 -3.13 9.54
N PRO A 142 11.96 -3.15 10.83
CA PRO A 142 12.89 -2.20 11.42
C PRO A 142 14.23 -2.25 10.67
N ALA A 143 14.74 -1.07 10.31
CA ALA A 143 16.01 -0.96 9.57
C ALA A 143 17.21 -1.18 10.49
#